data_1359ba54472e5cd7aa1a325adf54c3bd
#
_entry.id   1359ba54472e5cd7aa1a325adf54c3bd
#
_cell.length_a   1.000
_cell.length_b   1.000
_cell.length_c   1.000
_cell.angle_alpha   90.00
_cell.angle_beta   90.00
_cell.angle_gamma   90.00
#
_symmetry.space_group_name_H-M   'P 1'
#
loop_
_entity.id
_entity.type
_entity.pdbx_description
1 polymer ?
#
loop_
_entity_poly.entity_id
_entity_poly.type
_entity_poly.pdbx_seq_one_letter_code
_entity_poly.pdbx_strand_id
1 'polypeptide(L)'
;SDLGPRAIYLALENWAKANGCMKMKAEFISNVDPDDAAAVLNRIDIAHSLFILVSKSGTTLETLTNEMFVRDALSKNGLDASKHMITVTSETSPLAKSSDYLAAVFMDDYIGGRYSSCSGVGGVILSLAFGFDVFQRFLNGAAEADVLAKNSDLKTNAAMLDALIGVYERNVLEYPSTAVLPYSQALSRFPAHLQQLDMESNGKSVNRYGDPVA
;
A
#
# COMPACT_ATOMS: atom_id res chain seq x y z
N SER A 1 0.67 4.76 -2.62
CA SER A 1 -0.01 3.67 -3.36
C SER A 1 -0.81 2.80 -2.40
N ASP A 2 -2.00 2.38 -2.81
CA ASP A 2 -2.85 1.44 -2.09
C ASP A 2 -2.41 -0.03 -2.26
N LEU A 3 -1.66 -0.34 -3.31
CA LEU A 3 -1.37 -1.70 -3.75
C LEU A 3 -0.76 -2.60 -2.66
N GLY A 4 0.24 -2.12 -1.94
CA GLY A 4 0.87 -2.88 -0.86
C GLY A 4 -0.07 -3.13 0.32
N PRO A 5 -0.58 -2.09 0.98
CA PRO A 5 -1.51 -2.24 2.10
C PRO A 5 -2.79 -3.01 1.73
N ARG A 6 -3.33 -2.80 0.53
CA ARG A 6 -4.51 -3.52 0.03
C ARG A 6 -4.22 -5.00 -0.20
N ALA A 7 -3.05 -5.35 -0.75
CA ALA A 7 -2.65 -6.74 -0.93
C ALA A 7 -2.56 -7.47 0.42
N ILE A 8 -1.96 -6.82 1.43
CA ILE A 8 -1.84 -7.39 2.78
C ILE A 8 -3.21 -7.48 3.45
N TYR A 9 -4.04 -6.44 3.34
CA TYR A 9 -5.41 -6.47 3.88
C TYR A 9 -6.19 -7.67 3.32
N LEU A 10 -6.21 -7.86 2.00
CA LEU A 10 -6.93 -8.98 1.38
C LEU A 10 -6.33 -10.35 1.75
N ALA A 11 -5.00 -10.42 1.91
CA ALA A 11 -4.34 -11.65 2.34
C ALA A 11 -4.77 -12.07 3.76
N LEU A 12 -5.03 -11.10 4.64
CA LEU A 12 -5.36 -11.34 6.05
C LEU A 12 -6.86 -11.35 6.34
N GLU A 13 -7.69 -10.76 5.49
CA GLU A 13 -9.10 -10.49 5.78
C GLU A 13 -9.89 -11.76 6.18
N ASN A 14 -9.80 -12.82 5.40
CA ASN A 14 -10.53 -14.07 5.68
C ASN A 14 -9.99 -14.77 6.94
N TRP A 15 -8.67 -14.76 7.13
CA TRP A 15 -8.06 -15.27 8.34
C TRP A 15 -8.53 -14.49 9.58
N ALA A 16 -8.54 -13.17 9.51
CA ALA A 16 -8.96 -12.31 10.61
C ALA A 16 -10.44 -12.50 10.95
N LYS A 17 -11.30 -12.64 9.95
CA LYS A 17 -12.73 -12.97 10.16
C LYS A 17 -12.89 -14.31 10.87
N ALA A 18 -12.19 -15.35 10.41
CA ALA A 18 -12.25 -16.70 11.00
C ALA A 18 -11.71 -16.77 12.42
N ASN A 19 -10.78 -15.91 12.80
CA ASN A 19 -10.14 -15.90 14.13
C ASN A 19 -10.65 -14.77 15.04
N GLY A 20 -11.71 -14.06 14.66
CA GLY A 20 -12.29 -12.98 15.48
C GLY A 20 -11.36 -11.77 15.68
N CYS A 21 -10.36 -11.59 14.82
CA CYS A 21 -9.40 -10.48 14.87
C CYS A 21 -9.84 -9.26 14.04
N MET A 22 -10.91 -9.37 13.26
CA MET A 22 -11.42 -8.26 12.45
C MET A 22 -11.98 -7.17 13.35
N LYS A 23 -11.40 -5.96 13.30
CA LYS A 23 -11.83 -4.79 14.06
C LYS A 23 -12.69 -3.85 13.21
N MET A 24 -12.20 -3.52 12.00
CA MET A 24 -12.86 -2.65 11.05
C MET A 24 -12.74 -3.23 9.64
N LYS A 25 -13.80 -3.08 8.84
CA LYS A 25 -13.73 -3.35 7.40
C LYS A 25 -13.01 -2.19 6.71
N ALA A 26 -12.13 -2.49 5.76
CA ALA A 26 -11.50 -1.47 4.92
C ALA A 26 -12.04 -1.54 3.49
N GLU A 27 -12.22 -0.35 2.91
CA GLU A 27 -12.51 -0.13 1.50
C GLU A 27 -11.44 0.79 0.91
N PHE A 28 -11.25 0.75 -0.40
CA PHE A 28 -10.16 1.49 -1.05
C PHE A 28 -10.71 2.27 -2.24
N ILE A 29 -10.40 3.56 -2.29
CA ILE A 29 -10.60 4.44 -3.45
C ILE A 29 -9.19 4.78 -3.94
N SER A 30 -8.78 4.22 -5.07
CA SER A 30 -7.40 4.29 -5.53
C SER A 30 -7.21 4.96 -6.89
N ASN A 31 -8.22 4.95 -7.73
CA ASN A 31 -8.19 5.60 -9.03
C ASN A 31 -8.96 6.92 -9.02
N VAL A 32 -8.59 7.84 -9.92
CA VAL A 32 -9.39 9.03 -10.22
C VAL A 32 -10.52 8.61 -11.18
N ASP A 33 -11.43 7.84 -10.65
CA ASP A 33 -12.60 7.36 -11.34
C ASP A 33 -13.84 7.65 -10.47
N PRO A 34 -14.74 8.54 -10.92
CA PRO A 34 -15.95 8.87 -10.17
C PRO A 34 -16.84 7.67 -9.91
N ASP A 35 -16.89 6.70 -10.81
CA ASP A 35 -17.71 5.49 -10.66
C ASP A 35 -17.12 4.57 -9.58
N ASP A 36 -15.79 4.40 -9.51
CA ASP A 36 -15.13 3.64 -8.44
C ASP A 36 -15.37 4.30 -7.08
N ALA A 37 -15.16 5.61 -6.98
CA ALA A 37 -15.42 6.38 -5.76
C ALA A 37 -16.89 6.28 -5.33
N ALA A 38 -17.83 6.47 -6.25
CA ALA A 38 -19.26 6.36 -5.97
C ALA A 38 -19.66 4.96 -5.53
N ALA A 39 -19.10 3.91 -6.16
CA ALA A 39 -19.36 2.53 -5.79
C ALA A 39 -18.90 2.21 -4.35
N VAL A 40 -17.77 2.78 -3.91
CA VAL A 40 -17.32 2.64 -2.52
C VAL A 40 -18.25 3.43 -1.58
N LEU A 41 -18.47 4.72 -1.85
CA LEU A 41 -19.26 5.59 -0.99
C LEU A 41 -20.72 5.12 -0.81
N ASN A 42 -21.31 4.49 -1.84
CA ASN A 42 -22.68 3.98 -1.79
C ASN A 42 -22.84 2.68 -0.98
N ARG A 43 -21.75 1.93 -0.71
CA ARG A 43 -21.81 0.66 0.04
C ARG A 43 -21.33 0.74 1.48
N ILE A 44 -20.84 1.90 1.91
CA ILE A 44 -20.40 2.12 3.30
C ILE A 44 -21.44 2.91 4.09
N ASP A 45 -21.43 2.76 5.41
CA ASP A 45 -22.11 3.68 6.32
C ASP A 45 -21.19 4.88 6.53
N ILE A 46 -21.48 5.98 5.83
CA ILE A 46 -20.63 7.16 5.81
C ILE A 46 -20.53 7.83 7.19
N ALA A 47 -21.59 7.77 7.99
CA ALA A 47 -21.61 8.37 9.32
C ALA A 47 -20.73 7.63 10.34
N HIS A 48 -20.49 6.33 10.10
CA HIS A 48 -19.63 5.49 10.92
C HIS A 48 -18.33 5.11 10.21
N SER A 49 -17.91 5.91 9.23
CA SER A 49 -16.67 5.70 8.47
C SER A 49 -15.59 6.71 8.83
N LEU A 50 -14.36 6.23 8.88
CA LEU A 50 -13.15 7.04 8.96
C LEU A 50 -12.43 6.99 7.61
N PHE A 51 -12.16 8.14 7.02
CA PHE A 51 -11.46 8.26 5.75
C PHE A 51 -9.97 8.55 6.00
N ILE A 52 -9.11 7.77 5.38
CA ILE A 52 -7.65 7.89 5.52
C ILE A 52 -7.09 8.42 4.20
N LEU A 53 -6.68 9.68 4.19
CA LEU A 53 -6.06 10.32 3.04
C LEU A 53 -4.56 10.05 3.06
N VAL A 54 -4.04 9.33 2.05
CA VAL A 54 -2.63 8.94 2.00
C VAL A 54 -1.94 9.65 0.84
N SER A 55 -1.09 10.61 1.16
CA SER A 55 -0.24 11.29 0.19
C SER A 55 1.04 11.82 0.85
N LYS A 56 2.22 11.31 0.45
CA LYS A 56 3.50 11.76 1.03
C LYS A 56 3.71 13.25 0.80
N SER A 57 3.58 13.72 -0.44
CA SER A 57 3.78 15.13 -0.79
C SER A 57 2.61 16.04 -0.41
N GLY A 58 1.40 15.48 -0.25
CA GLY A 58 0.18 16.25 -0.09
C GLY A 58 -0.28 17.00 -1.35
N THR A 59 0.35 16.72 -2.51
CA THR A 59 0.09 17.43 -3.77
C THR A 59 -0.30 16.50 -4.91
N THR A 60 -0.47 15.19 -4.65
CA THR A 60 -0.86 14.21 -5.65
C THR A 60 -2.29 14.49 -6.10
N LEU A 61 -2.46 14.89 -7.36
CA LEU A 61 -3.74 15.36 -7.90
C LEU A 61 -4.85 14.31 -7.74
N GLU A 62 -4.55 13.05 -8.03
CA GLU A 62 -5.47 11.92 -7.90
C GLU A 62 -6.00 11.79 -6.48
N THR A 63 -5.11 11.90 -5.49
CA THR A 63 -5.49 11.80 -4.07
C THR A 63 -6.37 12.97 -3.65
N LEU A 64 -6.01 14.19 -4.06
CA LEU A 64 -6.80 15.39 -3.74
C LEU A 64 -8.17 15.39 -4.44
N THR A 65 -8.25 14.85 -5.66
CA THR A 65 -9.54 14.68 -6.35
C THR A 65 -10.45 13.68 -5.63
N ASN A 66 -9.90 12.56 -5.20
CA ASN A 66 -10.67 11.58 -4.40
C ASN A 66 -11.08 12.15 -3.05
N GLU A 67 -10.25 12.99 -2.43
CA GLU A 67 -10.61 13.74 -1.23
C GLU A 67 -11.84 14.63 -1.45
N MET A 68 -11.90 15.34 -2.59
CA MET A 68 -13.06 16.17 -2.92
C MET A 68 -14.35 15.36 -3.01
N PHE A 69 -14.33 14.16 -3.58
CA PHE A 69 -15.49 13.27 -3.62
C PHE A 69 -15.94 12.86 -2.21
N VAL A 70 -14.99 12.54 -1.33
CA VAL A 70 -15.29 12.18 0.06
C VAL A 70 -15.87 13.37 0.82
N ARG A 71 -15.28 14.56 0.69
CA ARG A 71 -15.78 15.79 1.36
C ARG A 71 -17.17 16.18 0.89
N ASP A 72 -17.46 16.07 -0.41
CA ASP A 72 -18.79 16.31 -0.96
C ASP A 72 -19.81 15.32 -0.40
N ALA A 73 -19.45 14.04 -0.33
CA ALA A 73 -20.31 13.01 0.24
C ALA A 73 -20.58 13.23 1.74
N LEU A 74 -19.57 13.60 2.53
CA LEU A 74 -19.74 13.95 3.95
C LEU A 74 -20.65 15.17 4.11
N SER A 75 -20.41 16.23 3.34
CA SER A 75 -21.23 17.45 3.35
C SER A 75 -22.69 17.20 3.00
N LYS A 76 -22.97 16.40 1.97
CA LYS A 76 -24.33 16.00 1.59
C LYS A 76 -25.07 15.22 2.69
N ASN A 77 -24.33 14.58 3.59
CA ASN A 77 -24.88 13.89 4.76
C ASN A 77 -24.86 14.75 6.04
N GLY A 78 -24.51 16.03 5.95
CA GLY A 78 -24.45 16.93 7.10
C GLY A 78 -23.33 16.63 8.09
N LEU A 79 -22.27 15.96 7.64
CA LEU A 79 -21.14 15.53 8.46
C LEU A 79 -19.94 16.46 8.29
N ASP A 80 -19.22 16.70 9.39
CA ASP A 80 -18.02 17.52 9.44
C ASP A 80 -16.79 16.67 9.04
N ALA A 81 -16.20 16.96 7.89
CA ALA A 81 -15.05 16.23 7.37
C ALA A 81 -13.87 16.20 8.35
N SER A 82 -13.67 17.26 9.14
CA SER A 82 -12.59 17.32 10.13
C SER A 82 -12.70 16.27 11.25
N LYS A 83 -13.88 15.68 11.42
CA LYS A 83 -14.13 14.61 12.41
C LYS A 83 -14.12 13.20 11.80
N HIS A 84 -14.12 13.11 10.48
CA HIS A 84 -14.20 11.86 9.74
C HIS A 84 -12.96 11.54 8.91
N MET A 85 -11.99 12.45 8.85
CA MET A 85 -10.80 12.29 8.01
C MET A 85 -9.52 12.37 8.82
N ILE A 86 -8.56 11.52 8.50
CA ILE A 86 -7.16 11.60 8.96
C ILE A 86 -6.23 11.58 7.75
N THR A 87 -5.01 12.08 7.93
CA THR A 87 -3.98 12.04 6.88
C THR A 87 -2.84 11.12 7.25
N VAL A 88 -2.24 10.46 6.26
CA VAL A 88 -0.93 9.81 6.35
C VAL A 88 -0.02 10.50 5.35
N THR A 89 0.95 11.27 5.83
CA THR A 89 1.68 12.22 5.01
C THR A 89 3.09 12.49 5.57
N SER A 90 3.94 13.20 4.83
CA SER A 90 5.20 13.72 5.37
C SER A 90 4.94 14.89 6.33
N GLU A 91 5.81 15.09 7.31
CA GLU A 91 5.78 16.27 8.20
C GLU A 91 5.93 17.60 7.44
N THR A 92 6.56 17.56 6.28
CA THR A 92 6.77 18.73 5.40
C THR A 92 5.59 19.00 4.46
N SER A 93 4.63 18.10 4.40
CA SER A 93 3.46 18.18 3.52
C SER A 93 2.47 19.27 3.97
N PRO A 94 1.78 19.93 3.05
CA PRO A 94 0.65 20.83 3.38
C PRO A 94 -0.44 20.15 4.24
N LEU A 95 -0.63 18.84 4.07
CA LEU A 95 -1.63 18.07 4.81
C LEU A 95 -1.25 17.83 6.28
N ALA A 96 0.00 18.03 6.66
CA ALA A 96 0.51 17.75 8.01
C ALA A 96 -0.04 18.69 9.09
N LYS A 97 -0.39 19.92 8.73
CA LYS A 97 -0.76 20.99 9.66
C LYS A 97 -2.16 21.54 9.44
N SER A 98 -2.98 20.87 8.68
CA SER A 98 -4.32 21.33 8.39
C SER A 98 -5.27 21.00 9.55
N SER A 99 -6.04 22.00 9.99
CA SER A 99 -7.15 21.83 10.93
C SER A 99 -8.36 21.10 10.31
N ASP A 100 -8.30 20.83 9.02
CA ASP A 100 -9.37 20.19 8.25
C ASP A 100 -9.42 18.68 8.45
N TYR A 101 -8.53 18.13 9.27
CA TYR A 101 -8.44 16.70 9.57
C TYR A 101 -8.41 16.45 11.08
N LEU A 102 -8.96 15.31 11.48
CA LEU A 102 -8.98 14.85 12.87
C LEU A 102 -7.58 14.61 13.43
N ALA A 103 -6.69 14.06 12.62
CA ALA A 103 -5.31 13.77 12.98
C ALA A 103 -4.42 13.62 11.73
N ALA A 104 -3.12 13.76 11.91
CA ALA A 104 -2.11 13.41 10.93
C ALA A 104 -1.17 12.34 11.50
N VAL A 105 -0.89 11.31 10.70
CA VAL A 105 0.13 10.30 10.96
C VAL A 105 1.28 10.53 9.99
N PHE A 106 2.50 10.54 10.51
CA PHE A 106 3.65 10.90 9.69
C PHE A 106 4.37 9.68 9.14
N MET A 107 4.91 9.85 7.94
CA MET A 107 5.83 8.93 7.30
C MET A 107 7.09 9.67 6.89
N ASP A 108 8.23 9.00 7.00
CA ASP A 108 9.51 9.60 6.61
C ASP A 108 9.60 9.85 5.10
N ASP A 109 10.28 10.91 4.69
CA ASP A 109 10.41 11.34 3.29
C ASP A 109 11.15 10.31 2.41
N TYR A 110 12.04 9.50 2.99
CA TYR A 110 12.76 8.45 2.28
C TYR A 110 11.89 7.21 1.97
N ILE A 111 10.70 7.08 2.56
CA ILE A 111 9.79 5.97 2.28
C ILE A 111 9.22 6.10 0.86
N GLY A 112 9.56 5.16 0.00
CA GLY A 112 8.97 5.02 -1.33
C GLY A 112 7.61 4.32 -1.28
N GLY A 113 6.74 4.61 -2.27
CA GLY A 113 5.38 4.03 -2.33
C GLY A 113 5.36 2.51 -2.25
N ARG A 114 6.27 1.84 -2.98
CA ARG A 114 6.39 0.38 -3.03
C ARG A 114 6.79 -0.28 -1.69
N TYR A 115 7.45 0.46 -0.79
CA TYR A 115 7.86 -0.02 0.54
C TYR A 115 7.00 0.53 1.67
N SER A 116 5.94 1.26 1.34
CA SER A 116 5.14 1.98 2.34
C SER A 116 4.30 1.09 3.25
N SER A 117 4.14 -0.19 2.92
CA SER A 117 3.37 -1.14 3.73
C SER A 117 3.91 -1.32 5.15
N CYS A 118 5.23 -1.18 5.34
CA CYS A 118 5.88 -1.24 6.65
C CYS A 118 5.95 0.11 7.38
N SER A 119 5.43 1.18 6.78
CA SER A 119 5.38 2.53 7.36
C SER A 119 4.00 2.84 7.94
N GLY A 120 3.79 4.12 8.34
CA GLY A 120 2.49 4.62 8.74
C GLY A 120 1.37 4.37 7.72
N VAL A 121 1.69 4.24 6.43
CA VAL A 121 0.71 3.94 5.37
C VAL A 121 0.04 2.58 5.58
N GLY A 122 0.82 1.51 5.73
CA GLY A 122 0.26 0.20 6.08
C GLY A 122 -0.14 0.12 7.54
N GLY A 123 0.64 0.75 8.43
CA GLY A 123 0.43 0.74 9.87
C GLY A 123 -0.96 1.22 10.30
N VAL A 124 -1.41 2.35 9.74
CA VAL A 124 -2.74 2.89 10.08
C VAL A 124 -3.85 1.95 9.63
N ILE A 125 -3.88 1.59 8.35
CA ILE A 125 -4.98 0.77 7.82
C ILE A 125 -5.01 -0.63 8.41
N LEU A 126 -3.85 -1.30 8.53
CA LEU A 126 -3.79 -2.67 9.03
C LEU A 126 -4.06 -2.75 10.54
N SER A 127 -3.61 -1.75 11.31
CA SER A 127 -3.90 -1.68 12.74
C SER A 127 -5.37 -1.41 13.03
N LEU A 128 -6.01 -0.52 12.26
CA LEU A 128 -7.44 -0.27 12.38
C LEU A 128 -8.26 -1.50 11.96
N ALA A 129 -7.86 -2.19 10.89
CA ALA A 129 -8.58 -3.35 10.38
C ALA A 129 -8.44 -4.58 11.30
N PHE A 130 -7.25 -4.85 11.82
CA PHE A 130 -6.92 -6.13 12.48
C PHE A 130 -6.40 -6.01 13.92
N GLY A 131 -6.06 -4.81 14.36
CA GLY A 131 -5.36 -4.53 15.60
C GLY A 131 -3.85 -4.39 15.40
N PHE A 132 -3.24 -3.59 16.28
CA PHE A 132 -1.79 -3.29 16.20
C PHE A 132 -0.92 -4.54 16.33
N ASP A 133 -1.33 -5.53 17.14
CA ASP A 133 -0.59 -6.78 17.31
C ASP A 133 -0.41 -7.55 15.99
N VAL A 134 -1.41 -7.53 15.11
CA VAL A 134 -1.33 -8.17 13.78
C VAL A 134 -0.34 -7.42 12.91
N PHE A 135 -0.39 -6.08 12.91
CA PHE A 135 0.59 -5.27 12.18
C PHE A 135 2.01 -5.46 12.73
N GLN A 136 2.17 -5.53 14.05
CA GLN A 136 3.49 -5.80 14.66
C GLN A 136 4.05 -7.17 14.23
N ARG A 137 3.21 -8.19 14.15
CA ARG A 137 3.62 -9.52 13.63
C ARG A 137 4.05 -9.45 12.16
N PHE A 138 3.37 -8.66 11.35
CA PHE A 138 3.79 -8.40 9.97
C PHE A 138 5.18 -7.75 9.91
N LEU A 139 5.44 -6.72 10.74
CA LEU A 139 6.75 -6.08 10.84
C LEU A 139 7.84 -7.04 11.32
N ASN A 140 7.53 -7.92 12.26
CA ASN A 140 8.47 -8.92 12.74
C ASN A 140 8.88 -9.89 11.62
N GLY A 141 7.91 -10.34 10.80
CA GLY A 141 8.21 -11.16 9.61
C GLY A 141 9.08 -10.44 8.59
N ALA A 142 8.84 -9.15 8.36
CA ALA A 142 9.69 -8.33 7.50
C ALA A 142 11.14 -8.23 8.05
N ALA A 143 11.28 -8.02 9.37
CA ALA A 143 12.59 -7.98 10.03
C ALA A 143 13.34 -9.33 9.96
N GLU A 144 12.64 -10.45 10.08
CA GLU A 144 13.23 -11.79 9.90
C GLU A 144 13.72 -11.98 8.46
N ALA A 145 12.94 -11.55 7.47
CA ALA A 145 13.35 -11.58 6.06
C ALA A 145 14.60 -10.73 5.80
N ASP A 146 14.71 -9.54 6.43
CA ASP A 146 15.89 -8.68 6.34
C ASP A 146 17.16 -9.37 6.91
N VAL A 147 17.01 -10.13 7.99
CA VAL A 147 18.12 -10.92 8.55
C VAL A 147 18.56 -12.01 7.59
N LEU A 148 17.60 -12.76 7.02
CA LEU A 148 17.89 -13.81 6.03
C LEU A 148 18.52 -13.25 4.75
N ALA A 149 18.08 -12.11 4.28
CA ALA A 149 18.63 -11.45 3.09
C ALA A 149 20.09 -10.99 3.24
N LYS A 150 20.60 -10.86 4.46
CA LYS A 150 22.02 -10.55 4.74
C LYS A 150 22.94 -11.78 4.77
N ASN A 151 22.36 -12.98 4.75
CA ASN A 151 23.15 -14.20 4.77
C ASN A 151 23.83 -14.41 3.41
N SER A 152 25.15 -14.71 3.42
CA SER A 152 25.92 -15.01 2.21
C SER A 152 25.72 -16.44 1.69
N ASP A 153 25.13 -17.33 2.47
CA ASP A 153 24.82 -18.69 2.02
C ASP A 153 23.54 -18.71 1.17
N LEU A 154 23.71 -18.94 -0.13
CA LEU A 154 22.61 -19.02 -1.11
C LEU A 154 21.53 -20.04 -0.75
N LYS A 155 21.88 -21.11 -0.04
CA LYS A 155 20.90 -22.14 0.34
C LYS A 155 19.89 -21.66 1.38
N THR A 156 20.23 -20.60 2.10
CA THR A 156 19.41 -20.03 3.16
C THR A 156 18.93 -18.60 2.85
N ASN A 157 19.47 -17.98 1.78
CA ASN A 157 19.11 -16.64 1.35
C ASN A 157 18.17 -16.69 0.14
N ALA A 158 16.88 -16.82 0.39
CA ALA A 158 15.87 -16.90 -0.67
C ALA A 158 15.86 -15.67 -1.57
N ALA A 159 16.08 -14.47 -1.02
CA ALA A 159 16.10 -13.23 -1.79
C ALA A 159 17.26 -13.19 -2.80
N MET A 160 18.45 -13.60 -2.38
CA MET A 160 19.62 -13.67 -3.26
C MET A 160 19.47 -14.78 -4.30
N LEU A 161 18.91 -15.93 -3.90
CA LEU A 161 18.68 -17.04 -4.82
C LEU A 161 17.67 -16.66 -5.91
N ASP A 162 16.54 -16.03 -5.53
CA ASP A 162 15.52 -15.57 -6.46
C ASP A 162 16.08 -14.52 -7.45
N ALA A 163 16.86 -13.57 -6.97
CA ALA A 163 17.55 -12.59 -7.81
C ALA A 163 18.52 -13.24 -8.82
N LEU A 164 19.28 -14.25 -8.40
CA LEU A 164 20.18 -14.98 -9.29
C LEU A 164 19.44 -15.84 -10.32
N ILE A 165 18.32 -16.45 -9.94
CA ILE A 165 17.45 -17.16 -10.87
C ILE A 165 16.91 -16.19 -11.91
N GLY A 166 16.41 -15.03 -11.51
CA GLY A 166 15.92 -14.00 -12.44
C GLY A 166 16.98 -13.50 -13.42
N VAL A 167 18.23 -13.29 -12.95
CA VAL A 167 19.37 -12.97 -13.83
C VAL A 167 19.66 -14.10 -14.82
N TYR A 168 19.65 -15.35 -14.35
CA TYR A 168 19.85 -16.51 -15.23
C TYR A 168 18.75 -16.66 -16.27
N GLU A 169 17.51 -16.57 -15.88
CA GLU A 169 16.35 -16.64 -16.77
C GLU A 169 16.39 -15.53 -17.82
N ARG A 170 16.68 -14.30 -17.40
CA ARG A 170 16.71 -13.16 -18.33
C ARG A 170 17.92 -13.15 -19.24
N ASN A 171 19.13 -13.38 -18.69
CA ASN A 171 20.39 -13.13 -19.42
C ASN A 171 20.95 -14.38 -20.10
N VAL A 172 20.61 -15.58 -19.62
CA VAL A 172 21.12 -16.84 -20.17
C VAL A 172 20.03 -17.58 -20.97
N LEU A 173 18.81 -17.66 -20.41
CA LEU A 173 17.68 -18.32 -21.10
C LEU A 173 16.90 -17.36 -22.00
N GLU A 174 17.17 -16.05 -21.91
CA GLU A 174 16.53 -15.00 -22.72
C GLU A 174 14.99 -14.95 -22.57
N TYR A 175 14.47 -15.33 -21.39
CA TYR A 175 13.03 -15.22 -21.16
C TYR A 175 12.62 -13.75 -21.07
N PRO A 176 11.63 -13.32 -21.86
CA PRO A 176 11.28 -11.89 -21.97
C PRO A 176 10.41 -11.39 -20.81
N SER A 177 9.78 -12.28 -20.05
CA SER A 177 8.83 -11.91 -19.01
C SER A 177 8.70 -12.99 -17.94
N THR A 178 8.25 -12.57 -16.75
CA THR A 178 7.90 -13.44 -15.63
C THR A 178 6.41 -13.28 -15.32
N ALA A 179 5.68 -14.40 -15.22
CA ALA A 179 4.29 -14.43 -14.81
C ALA A 179 4.17 -14.91 -13.36
N VAL A 180 3.47 -14.11 -12.53
CA VAL A 180 3.17 -14.49 -11.14
C VAL A 180 1.70 -14.87 -11.05
N LEU A 181 1.43 -16.14 -10.81
CA LEU A 181 0.09 -16.75 -10.83
C LEU A 181 -0.26 -17.30 -9.43
N PRO A 182 -0.82 -16.48 -8.54
CA PRO A 182 -1.19 -16.95 -7.21
C PRO A 182 -2.43 -17.86 -7.29
N TYR A 183 -2.31 -19.08 -6.78
CA TYR A 183 -3.43 -20.02 -6.66
C TYR A 183 -4.19 -19.87 -5.33
N SER A 184 -4.14 -18.67 -4.75
CA SER A 184 -4.87 -18.32 -3.53
C SER A 184 -5.62 -17.01 -3.74
N GLN A 185 -6.91 -16.98 -3.45
CA GLN A 185 -7.72 -15.76 -3.50
C GLN A 185 -7.18 -14.68 -2.55
N ALA A 186 -6.62 -15.08 -1.43
CA ALA A 186 -5.95 -14.15 -0.49
C ALA A 186 -4.80 -13.37 -1.14
N LEU A 187 -4.14 -13.93 -2.15
CA LEU A 187 -3.02 -13.31 -2.86
C LEU A 187 -3.43 -12.63 -4.18
N SER A 188 -4.73 -12.44 -4.43
CA SER A 188 -5.24 -11.89 -5.70
C SER A 188 -4.66 -10.52 -6.08
N ARG A 189 -4.25 -9.70 -5.13
CA ARG A 189 -3.62 -8.39 -5.36
C ARG A 189 -2.09 -8.41 -5.27
N PHE A 190 -1.50 -9.53 -4.92
CA PHE A 190 -0.04 -9.66 -4.84
C PHE A 190 0.66 -9.42 -6.19
N PRO A 191 0.19 -9.96 -7.33
CA PRO A 191 0.81 -9.65 -8.63
C PRO A 191 0.81 -8.16 -8.97
N ALA A 192 -0.28 -7.44 -8.69
CA ALA A 192 -0.36 -6.01 -8.93
C ALA A 192 0.63 -5.21 -8.04
N HIS A 193 0.84 -5.65 -6.80
CA HIS A 193 1.88 -5.09 -5.93
C HIS A 193 3.28 -5.33 -6.49
N LEU A 194 3.56 -6.53 -7.01
CA LEU A 194 4.84 -6.85 -7.65
C LEU A 194 5.06 -6.05 -8.94
N GLN A 195 4.01 -5.76 -9.72
CA GLN A 195 4.10 -4.88 -10.87
C GLN A 195 4.60 -3.49 -10.48
N GLN A 196 4.11 -2.91 -9.40
CA GLN A 196 4.62 -1.64 -8.89
C GLN A 196 6.06 -1.77 -8.37
N LEU A 197 6.34 -2.82 -7.62
CA LEU A 197 7.67 -3.07 -7.05
C LEU A 197 8.76 -3.16 -8.11
N ASP A 198 8.49 -3.86 -9.19
CA ASP A 198 9.47 -4.17 -10.24
C ASP A 198 9.20 -3.37 -11.52
N MET A 199 8.13 -3.62 -12.24
CA MET A 199 7.91 -3.08 -13.58
C MET A 199 7.84 -1.54 -13.59
N GLU A 200 7.03 -0.94 -12.72
CA GLU A 200 6.92 0.53 -12.63
C GLU A 200 8.21 1.15 -12.10
N SER A 201 8.80 0.54 -11.11
CA SER A 201 9.92 1.14 -10.39
C SER A 201 11.26 0.92 -11.06
N ASN A 202 11.48 -0.23 -11.70
CA ASN A 202 12.70 -0.58 -12.42
C ASN A 202 12.59 -0.34 -13.92
N GLY A 203 11.38 -0.05 -14.45
CA GLY A 203 11.15 0.25 -15.86
C GLY A 203 11.77 1.59 -16.26
N LYS A 204 13.09 1.61 -16.48
CA LYS A 204 13.87 2.78 -16.87
C LYS A 204 14.46 2.57 -18.26
N SER A 205 14.53 3.63 -19.05
CA SER A 205 15.17 3.61 -20.38
C SER A 205 16.70 3.65 -20.31
N VAL A 206 17.23 4.12 -19.19
CA VAL A 206 18.69 4.21 -18.96
C VAL A 206 19.03 3.75 -17.55
N ASN A 207 20.24 3.21 -17.39
CA ASN A 207 20.81 2.88 -16.08
C ASN A 207 21.34 4.14 -15.36
N ARG A 208 21.92 3.97 -14.16
CA ARG A 208 22.51 5.08 -13.38
C ARG A 208 23.68 5.80 -14.05
N TYR A 209 24.27 5.22 -15.08
CA TYR A 209 25.40 5.78 -15.82
C TYR A 209 24.96 6.44 -17.15
N GLY A 210 23.66 6.39 -17.47
CA GLY A 210 23.10 6.94 -18.69
C GLY A 210 23.11 5.98 -19.89
N ASP A 211 23.54 4.73 -19.70
CA ASP A 211 23.51 3.73 -20.78
C ASP A 211 22.10 3.19 -20.98
N PRO A 212 21.70 2.90 -22.24
CA PRO A 212 20.42 2.27 -22.52
C PRO A 212 20.26 0.93 -21.79
N VAL A 213 19.05 0.69 -21.28
CA VAL A 213 18.64 -0.58 -20.68
C VAL A 213 17.81 -1.35 -21.70
N ALA A 214 18.16 -2.60 -21.98
CA ALA A 214 17.46 -3.49 -22.92
C ALA A 214 16.28 -4.20 -22.22
#